data_eff5ca0b9068da4b72b0fd86c8039b13
#
_entry.id   eff5ca0b9068da4b72b0fd86c8039b13
#
_cell.length_a   1.000
_cell.length_b   1.000
_cell.length_c   1.000
_cell.angle_alpha   90.00
_cell.angle_beta   90.00
_cell.angle_gamma   90.00
#
_symmetry.space_group_name_H-M   'P 1'
#
loop_
_entity.id
_entity.type
_entity.pdbx_description
1 polymer ?
#
loop_
_entity_poly.entity_id
_entity_poly.type
_entity_poly.pdbx_seq_one_letter_code
_entity_poly.pdbx_strand_id
1 'polypeptide(L)'
;MILDERLRWMGFWMLDKMKGGKTREYYDQIRYAWKEGSSVEETEKRIQNLIVHAVKTTDFYKDYPETCSLEDLPVVNKDTFRQQYDRFVSSTYKDAPDNRVMCTSGSTGTPLRMIQNRDKIRHNTAGGIFLGAAAGYYIGMKEAFIRVWVNNVRKSKFQLLQENLIMMDSSRMDEKALEEMFHVIEKKKVKCLVGYSSALGELSEYIRKTGRDCSRCVVKAIIPISETMPEPVRRTLEKQFNCPVRAWYSNEENGIMGLQNREDEGYHIDTETYYYEILKMDSDEPAEPGELGRIVITDLFNYAFPICLLYTSPSP
;
A
#
# COMPACT_ATOMS: atom_id res chain seq x y z
N MET A 1 1.07 -10.94 22.07
CA MET A 1 1.84 -9.67 21.99
C MET A 1 2.68 -9.56 23.25
N ILE A 2 3.99 -9.35 23.12
CA ILE A 2 4.90 -9.15 24.26
C ILE A 2 4.74 -7.73 24.83
N LEU A 3 5.27 -7.49 26.03
CA LEU A 3 5.10 -6.20 26.73
C LEU A 3 5.58 -5.00 25.88
N ASP A 4 6.76 -5.11 25.24
CA ASP A 4 7.29 -4.05 24.35
C ASP A 4 6.35 -3.72 23.17
N GLU A 5 5.75 -4.73 22.56
CA GLU A 5 4.78 -4.53 21.46
C GLU A 5 3.50 -3.84 21.93
N ARG A 6 3.02 -4.18 23.15
CA ARG A 6 1.86 -3.49 23.74
C ARG A 6 2.17 -2.03 24.03
N LEU A 7 3.31 -1.73 24.58
CA LEU A 7 3.72 -0.36 24.86
C LEU A 7 3.84 0.46 23.57
N ARG A 8 4.38 -0.11 22.49
CA ARG A 8 4.45 0.54 21.18
C ARG A 8 3.07 0.80 20.61
N TRP A 9 2.19 -0.19 20.67
CA TRP A 9 0.80 -0.06 20.23
C TRP A 9 0.06 1.03 21.01
N MET A 10 0.16 1.01 22.34
CA MET A 10 -0.46 2.03 23.19
C MET A 10 0.13 3.43 22.92
N GLY A 11 1.44 3.52 22.80
CA GLY A 11 2.14 4.78 22.51
C GLY A 11 1.72 5.38 21.17
N PHE A 12 1.57 4.55 20.13
CA PHE A 12 1.09 5.01 18.84
C PHE A 12 -0.30 5.65 18.92
N TRP A 13 -1.26 4.94 19.52
CA TRP A 13 -2.65 5.43 19.63
C TRP A 13 -2.78 6.62 20.57
N MET A 14 -1.96 6.67 21.62
CA MET A 14 -1.92 7.84 22.51
C MET A 14 -1.39 9.09 21.78
N LEU A 15 -0.33 8.93 20.98
CA LEU A 15 0.21 10.02 20.16
C LEU A 15 -0.79 10.46 19.07
N ASP A 16 -1.51 9.53 18.43
CA ASP A 16 -2.55 9.87 17.48
C ASP A 16 -3.66 10.68 18.17
N LYS A 17 -4.14 10.24 19.34
CA LYS A 17 -5.13 10.96 20.14
C LYS A 17 -4.68 12.38 20.48
N MET A 18 -3.43 12.55 20.89
CA MET A 18 -2.86 13.89 21.18
C MET A 18 -2.78 14.78 19.93
N LYS A 19 -2.69 14.20 18.73
CA LYS A 19 -2.68 14.90 17.44
C LYS A 19 -4.08 15.03 16.80
N GLY A 20 -5.14 14.79 17.57
CA GLY A 20 -6.54 14.95 17.15
C GLY A 20 -7.25 13.66 16.76
N GLY A 21 -6.62 12.48 16.87
CA GLY A 21 -7.26 11.16 16.73
C GLY A 21 -7.73 10.79 15.33
N LYS A 22 -7.30 11.52 14.29
CA LYS A 22 -7.79 11.33 12.92
C LYS A 22 -7.39 9.99 12.31
N THR A 23 -6.19 9.46 12.64
CA THR A 23 -5.78 8.14 12.15
C THR A 23 -6.69 7.04 12.71
N ARG A 24 -7.11 7.17 13.97
CA ARG A 24 -8.03 6.24 14.60
C ARG A 24 -9.43 6.32 13.98
N GLU A 25 -9.92 7.52 13.72
CA GLU A 25 -11.19 7.75 13.03
C GLU A 25 -11.21 7.04 11.67
N TYR A 26 -10.19 7.28 10.84
CA TYR A 26 -10.06 6.63 9.53
C TYR A 26 -9.90 5.10 9.62
N TYR A 27 -9.15 4.62 10.61
CA TYR A 27 -9.05 3.17 10.87
C TYR A 27 -10.43 2.55 11.17
N ASP A 28 -11.25 3.22 11.98
CA ASP A 28 -12.57 2.71 12.34
C ASP A 28 -13.55 2.80 11.15
N GLN A 29 -13.43 3.81 10.26
CA GLN A 29 -14.19 3.92 9.02
C GLN A 29 -13.81 2.79 8.04
N ILE A 30 -12.53 2.57 7.77
CA ILE A 30 -12.06 1.47 6.92
C ILE A 30 -12.51 0.12 7.49
N ARG A 31 -12.41 -0.08 8.80
CA ARG A 31 -12.85 -1.31 9.44
C ARG A 31 -14.36 -1.54 9.31
N TYR A 32 -15.15 -0.48 9.39
CA TYR A 32 -16.59 -0.55 9.19
C TYR A 32 -16.92 -0.90 7.73
N ALA A 33 -16.37 -0.15 6.79
CA ALA A 33 -16.57 -0.38 5.36
C ALA A 33 -16.12 -1.78 4.90
N TRP A 34 -15.05 -2.31 5.50
CA TRP A 34 -14.57 -3.67 5.23
C TRP A 34 -15.58 -4.76 5.56
N LYS A 35 -16.44 -4.53 6.57
CA LYS A 35 -17.44 -5.50 7.02
C LYS A 35 -18.79 -5.30 6.38
N GLU A 36 -19.22 -4.06 6.28
CA GLU A 36 -20.60 -3.70 5.95
C GLU A 36 -20.70 -3.13 4.52
N GLY A 37 -19.58 -2.85 3.87
CA GLY A 37 -19.50 -2.08 2.63
C GLY A 37 -19.44 -0.58 2.89
N SER A 38 -18.90 0.17 1.92
CA SER A 38 -18.88 1.64 1.95
C SER A 38 -20.27 2.17 1.59
N SER A 39 -20.67 3.29 2.20
CA SER A 39 -21.93 3.97 1.86
C SER A 39 -21.85 4.55 0.46
N VAL A 40 -22.78 4.21 -0.41
CA VAL A 40 -22.85 4.74 -1.78
C VAL A 40 -23.01 6.26 -1.75
N GLU A 41 -23.93 6.78 -0.94
CA GLU A 41 -24.18 8.23 -0.81
C GLU A 41 -22.93 8.99 -0.35
N GLU A 42 -22.21 8.46 0.66
CA GLU A 42 -20.99 9.11 1.14
C GLU A 42 -19.85 9.02 0.12
N THR A 43 -19.74 7.92 -0.62
CA THR A 43 -18.76 7.76 -1.69
C THR A 43 -19.02 8.74 -2.83
N GLU A 44 -20.25 8.86 -3.30
CA GLU A 44 -20.66 9.82 -4.33
C GLU A 44 -20.36 11.26 -3.91
N LYS A 45 -20.68 11.60 -2.67
CA LYS A 45 -20.38 12.91 -2.09
C LYS A 45 -18.88 13.20 -2.06
N ARG A 46 -18.05 12.22 -1.69
CA ARG A 46 -16.58 12.37 -1.68
C ARG A 46 -16.04 12.53 -3.10
N ILE A 47 -16.55 11.76 -4.05
CA ILE A 47 -16.20 11.90 -5.47
C ILE A 47 -16.51 13.31 -5.94
N GLN A 48 -17.72 13.80 -5.70
CA GLN A 48 -18.13 15.15 -6.13
C GLN A 48 -17.27 16.24 -5.47
N ASN A 49 -16.96 16.11 -4.17
CA ASN A 49 -16.07 17.03 -3.48
C ASN A 49 -14.66 17.05 -4.08
N LEU A 50 -14.14 15.88 -4.44
CA LEU A 50 -12.83 15.75 -5.08
C LEU A 50 -12.83 16.41 -6.47
N ILE A 51 -13.85 16.17 -7.28
CA ILE A 51 -14.00 16.77 -8.61
C ILE A 51 -14.06 18.29 -8.51
N VAL A 52 -14.95 18.83 -7.67
CA VAL A 52 -15.07 20.28 -7.44
C VAL A 52 -13.73 20.87 -7.01
N HIS A 53 -13.01 20.21 -6.11
CA HIS A 53 -11.68 20.65 -5.69
C HIS A 53 -10.66 20.59 -6.85
N ALA A 54 -10.61 19.49 -7.59
CA ALA A 54 -9.71 19.32 -8.72
C ALA A 54 -9.92 20.40 -9.81
N VAL A 55 -11.15 20.63 -10.18
CA VAL A 55 -11.55 21.67 -11.18
C VAL A 55 -11.13 23.06 -10.70
N LYS A 56 -11.33 23.39 -9.43
CA LYS A 56 -11.03 24.73 -8.89
C LYS A 56 -9.55 24.99 -8.68
N THR A 57 -8.74 23.96 -8.44
CA THR A 57 -7.40 24.15 -7.89
C THR A 57 -6.28 23.56 -8.71
N THR A 58 -6.58 22.83 -9.79
CA THR A 58 -5.57 22.25 -10.67
C THR A 58 -5.71 22.74 -12.12
N ASP A 59 -4.57 22.91 -12.79
CA ASP A 59 -4.59 23.31 -14.22
C ASP A 59 -5.00 22.19 -15.17
N PHE A 60 -4.94 20.94 -14.72
CA PHE A 60 -5.34 19.78 -15.55
C PHE A 60 -6.85 19.67 -15.70
N TYR A 61 -7.60 19.89 -14.62
CA TYR A 61 -9.05 19.73 -14.60
C TYR A 61 -9.85 21.03 -14.73
N LYS A 62 -9.22 22.20 -14.79
CA LYS A 62 -9.90 23.52 -14.76
C LYS A 62 -10.92 23.79 -15.85
N ASP A 63 -10.79 23.09 -16.98
CA ASP A 63 -11.69 23.29 -18.14
C ASP A 63 -13.00 22.46 -18.03
N TYR A 64 -13.12 21.61 -17.03
CA TYR A 64 -14.33 20.84 -16.74
C TYR A 64 -15.29 21.62 -15.82
N PRO A 65 -16.61 21.44 -15.97
CA PRO A 65 -17.58 22.06 -15.07
C PRO A 65 -17.54 21.41 -13.68
N GLU A 66 -17.79 22.19 -12.62
CA GLU A 66 -17.85 21.67 -11.23
C GLU A 66 -18.95 20.59 -11.03
N THR A 67 -19.92 20.52 -11.94
CA THR A 67 -21.03 19.56 -11.93
C THR A 67 -20.75 18.32 -12.76
N CYS A 68 -19.54 18.15 -13.32
CA CYS A 68 -19.21 16.95 -14.09
C CYS A 68 -19.15 15.71 -13.18
N SER A 69 -19.34 14.54 -13.78
CA SER A 69 -19.17 13.23 -13.15
C SER A 69 -17.75 12.72 -13.36
N LEU A 70 -17.39 11.58 -12.77
CA LEU A 70 -16.10 10.92 -13.05
C LEU A 70 -16.01 10.47 -14.51
N GLU A 71 -17.12 10.03 -15.10
CA GLU A 71 -17.20 9.56 -16.48
C GLU A 71 -16.88 10.66 -17.50
N ASP A 72 -17.05 11.93 -17.11
CA ASP A 72 -16.70 13.09 -17.96
C ASP A 72 -15.18 13.37 -17.93
N LEU A 73 -14.44 12.81 -16.97
CA LEU A 73 -13.02 13.04 -16.81
C LEU A 73 -12.20 12.01 -17.59
N PRO A 74 -10.99 12.37 -18.07
CA PRO A 74 -10.16 11.45 -18.81
C PRO A 74 -9.53 10.40 -17.90
N VAL A 75 -9.45 9.16 -18.37
CA VAL A 75 -8.61 8.15 -17.75
C VAL A 75 -7.14 8.54 -17.93
N VAL A 76 -6.41 8.65 -16.84
CA VAL A 76 -5.01 9.03 -16.81
C VAL A 76 -4.10 7.85 -16.47
N ASN A 77 -2.85 7.93 -16.85
CA ASN A 77 -1.84 6.94 -16.52
C ASN A 77 -0.59 7.60 -15.91
N LYS A 78 0.38 6.79 -15.52
CA LYS A 78 1.63 7.28 -14.92
C LYS A 78 2.43 8.21 -15.83
N ASP A 79 2.36 8.03 -17.13
CA ASP A 79 3.07 8.88 -18.09
C ASP A 79 2.41 10.25 -18.22
N THR A 80 1.08 10.30 -18.16
CA THR A 80 0.32 11.56 -18.06
C THR A 80 0.77 12.37 -16.85
N PHE A 81 0.87 11.72 -15.67
CA PHE A 81 1.36 12.38 -14.46
C PHE A 81 2.82 12.85 -14.58
N ARG A 82 3.71 12.06 -15.20
CA ARG A 82 5.12 12.47 -15.40
C ARG A 82 5.25 13.68 -16.30
N GLN A 83 4.51 13.67 -17.42
CA GLN A 83 4.60 14.72 -18.44
C GLN A 83 3.94 16.03 -18.01
N GLN A 84 2.92 15.96 -17.18
CA GLN A 84 2.07 17.09 -16.81
C GLN A 84 2.01 17.32 -15.28
N TYR A 85 3.03 16.89 -14.55
CA TYR A 85 3.06 16.91 -13.09
C TYR A 85 2.53 18.23 -12.48
N ASP A 86 3.07 19.36 -12.90
CA ASP A 86 2.71 20.66 -12.32
C ASP A 86 1.23 21.03 -12.53
N ARG A 87 0.60 20.49 -13.57
CA ARG A 87 -0.82 20.73 -13.86
C ARG A 87 -1.75 19.98 -12.91
N PHE A 88 -1.29 18.87 -12.30
CA PHE A 88 -2.07 18.11 -11.32
C PHE A 88 -1.91 18.63 -9.89
N VAL A 89 -0.88 19.43 -9.62
CA VAL A 89 -0.63 19.95 -8.28
C VAL A 89 -1.70 21.00 -7.93
N SER A 90 -2.44 20.74 -6.85
CA SER A 90 -3.44 21.68 -6.35
C SER A 90 -2.78 22.97 -5.84
N SER A 91 -3.24 24.11 -6.35
CA SER A 91 -2.77 25.44 -5.92
C SER A 91 -2.99 25.70 -4.43
N THR A 92 -4.01 25.09 -3.84
CA THR A 92 -4.31 25.19 -2.39
C THR A 92 -3.27 24.47 -1.53
N TYR A 93 -2.67 23.39 -2.04
CA TYR A 93 -1.76 22.54 -1.27
C TYR A 93 -0.30 22.66 -1.70
N LYS A 94 0.01 23.36 -2.79
CA LYS A 94 1.35 23.44 -3.38
C LYS A 94 2.46 23.70 -2.36
N ASP A 95 2.23 24.62 -1.43
CA ASP A 95 3.23 25.07 -0.43
C ASP A 95 2.87 24.66 1.00
N ALA A 96 1.94 23.70 1.18
CA ALA A 96 1.55 23.25 2.51
C ALA A 96 2.72 22.51 3.19
N PRO A 97 3.12 22.92 4.41
CA PRO A 97 4.34 22.43 5.07
C PRO A 97 4.25 20.98 5.55
N ASP A 98 3.06 20.42 5.64
CA ASP A 98 2.79 19.05 6.08
C ASP A 98 2.52 18.08 4.92
N ASN A 99 2.74 18.53 3.70
CA ASN A 99 2.72 17.66 2.52
C ASN A 99 3.88 16.67 2.54
N ARG A 100 3.62 15.49 2.00
CA ARG A 100 4.64 14.47 1.76
C ARG A 100 4.85 14.28 0.27
N VAL A 101 6.10 14.39 -0.18
CA VAL A 101 6.46 14.02 -1.54
C VAL A 101 6.75 12.54 -1.60
N MET A 102 6.02 11.82 -2.45
CA MET A 102 6.25 10.42 -2.79
C MET A 102 7.00 10.35 -4.11
N CYS A 103 7.92 9.40 -4.22
CA CYS A 103 8.67 9.14 -5.45
C CYS A 103 8.66 7.64 -5.72
N THR A 104 8.23 7.25 -6.93
CA THR A 104 8.31 5.85 -7.35
C THR A 104 9.75 5.50 -7.73
N SER A 105 10.12 4.23 -7.65
CA SER A 105 11.46 3.74 -8.01
C SER A 105 11.78 3.82 -9.50
N GLY A 106 10.79 4.08 -10.36
CA GLY A 106 10.98 4.28 -11.80
C GLY A 106 11.61 3.10 -12.53
N SER A 107 10.93 1.95 -12.56
CA SER A 107 11.35 0.77 -13.35
C SER A 107 11.60 1.09 -14.84
N THR A 108 11.05 2.18 -15.33
CA THR A 108 11.17 2.67 -16.73
C THR A 108 12.06 3.91 -16.89
N GLY A 109 12.85 4.27 -15.87
CA GLY A 109 13.87 5.35 -15.95
C GLY A 109 13.57 6.59 -15.12
N THR A 110 12.48 7.32 -15.34
CA THR A 110 12.19 8.57 -14.62
C THR A 110 11.21 8.29 -13.46
N PRO A 111 11.60 8.58 -12.20
CA PRO A 111 10.70 8.43 -11.05
C PRO A 111 9.47 9.34 -11.18
N LEU A 112 8.29 8.80 -10.92
CA LEU A 112 7.09 9.62 -10.77
C LEU A 112 7.12 10.26 -9.38
N ARG A 113 6.89 11.55 -9.32
CA ARG A 113 6.71 12.31 -8.08
C ARG A 113 5.23 12.59 -7.88
N MET A 114 4.79 12.60 -6.64
CA MET A 114 3.44 13.02 -6.25
C MET A 114 3.46 13.65 -4.88
N ILE A 115 2.49 14.52 -4.62
CA ILE A 115 2.31 15.16 -3.33
C ILE A 115 1.09 14.51 -2.66
N GLN A 116 1.23 14.16 -1.39
CA GLN A 116 0.13 13.71 -0.54
C GLN A 116 -0.10 14.73 0.57
N ASN A 117 -1.35 15.17 0.72
CA ASN A 117 -1.77 16.00 1.84
C ASN A 117 -1.88 15.18 3.13
N ARG A 118 -1.99 15.88 4.24
CA ARG A 118 -1.98 15.28 5.58
C ARG A 118 -3.07 14.23 5.79
N ASP A 119 -4.27 14.44 5.26
CA ASP A 119 -5.36 13.50 5.43
C ASP A 119 -5.13 12.22 4.62
N LYS A 120 -4.61 12.33 3.40
CA LYS A 120 -4.16 11.16 2.62
C LYS A 120 -3.09 10.35 3.36
N ILE A 121 -2.10 11.00 3.96
CA ILE A 121 -1.06 10.33 4.74
C ILE A 121 -1.66 9.56 5.92
N ARG A 122 -2.65 10.16 6.60
CA ARG A 122 -3.35 9.52 7.73
C ARG A 122 -4.22 8.35 7.28
N HIS A 123 -4.93 8.47 6.14
CA HIS A 123 -5.66 7.37 5.53
C HIS A 123 -4.75 6.20 5.17
N ASN A 124 -3.63 6.47 4.48
CA ASN A 124 -2.64 5.45 4.16
C ASN A 124 -2.10 4.76 5.43
N THR A 125 -1.89 5.52 6.50
CA THR A 125 -1.45 4.96 7.78
C THR A 125 -2.55 4.08 8.39
N ALA A 126 -3.79 4.54 8.40
CA ALA A 126 -4.93 3.80 8.93
C ALA A 126 -5.20 2.51 8.15
N GLY A 127 -5.19 2.59 6.80
CA GLY A 127 -5.32 1.44 5.90
C GLY A 127 -4.20 0.41 6.10
N GLY A 128 -2.95 0.89 6.18
CA GLY A 128 -1.80 0.02 6.44
C GLY A 128 -1.88 -0.71 7.78
N ILE A 129 -2.37 -0.03 8.82
CA ILE A 129 -2.60 -0.65 10.14
C ILE A 129 -3.72 -1.67 10.08
N PHE A 130 -4.84 -1.34 9.42
CA PHE A 130 -6.00 -2.22 9.34
C PHE A 130 -5.69 -3.46 8.49
N LEU A 131 -5.19 -3.27 7.25
CA LEU A 131 -4.86 -4.37 6.33
C LEU A 131 -3.69 -5.20 6.83
N GLY A 132 -2.74 -4.58 7.54
CA GLY A 132 -1.69 -5.29 8.26
C GLY A 132 -2.26 -6.21 9.34
N ALA A 133 -3.18 -5.70 10.16
CA ALA A 133 -3.82 -6.50 11.21
C ALA A 133 -4.64 -7.66 10.62
N ALA A 134 -5.33 -7.42 9.51
CA ALA A 134 -6.06 -8.47 8.79
C ALA A 134 -5.11 -9.52 8.18
N ALA A 135 -3.86 -9.16 7.83
CA ALA A 135 -2.82 -10.09 7.40
C ALA A 135 -2.09 -10.80 8.56
N GLY A 136 -2.33 -10.38 9.82
CA GLY A 136 -1.67 -10.94 11.01
C GLY A 136 -0.53 -10.09 11.58
N TYR A 137 -0.30 -8.89 11.03
CA TYR A 137 0.67 -7.92 11.54
C TYR A 137 -0.01 -6.87 12.42
N TYR A 138 0.55 -6.60 13.59
CA TYR A 138 0.06 -5.54 14.48
C TYR A 138 1.17 -4.54 14.79
N ILE A 139 0.80 -3.27 14.94
CA ILE A 139 1.73 -2.21 15.36
C ILE A 139 2.54 -2.64 16.56
N GLY A 140 3.86 -2.47 16.48
CA GLY A 140 4.79 -2.84 17.52
C GLY A 140 5.43 -4.20 17.34
N MET A 141 4.87 -5.09 16.50
CA MET A 141 5.57 -6.31 16.11
C MET A 141 6.90 -5.95 15.42
N LYS A 142 7.91 -6.81 15.63
CA LYS A 142 9.16 -6.65 14.89
C LYS A 142 8.98 -7.10 13.46
N GLU A 143 9.15 -6.17 12.56
CA GLU A 143 9.02 -6.36 11.12
C GLU A 143 10.39 -6.41 10.45
N ALA A 144 10.56 -7.27 9.47
CA ALA A 144 11.64 -7.18 8.50
C ALA A 144 11.05 -6.85 7.13
N PHE A 145 11.53 -5.76 6.54
CA PHE A 145 11.10 -5.34 5.21
C PHE A 145 12.19 -5.64 4.18
N ILE A 146 11.90 -6.59 3.30
CA ILE A 146 12.83 -7.15 2.31
C ILE A 146 12.56 -6.47 0.97
N ARG A 147 13.40 -5.52 0.60
CA ARG A 147 13.31 -4.79 -0.67
C ARG A 147 14.68 -4.24 -1.06
N VAL A 148 14.80 -3.71 -2.27
CA VAL A 148 15.97 -2.90 -2.65
C VAL A 148 15.91 -1.55 -1.93
N TRP A 149 16.91 -1.25 -1.11
CA TRP A 149 17.00 -0.03 -0.31
C TRP A 149 17.93 0.99 -0.98
N VAL A 150 17.36 1.82 -1.84
CA VAL A 150 18.07 2.99 -2.39
C VAL A 150 18.07 4.16 -1.40
N ASN A 151 19.02 5.09 -1.55
CA ASN A 151 19.26 6.17 -0.58
C ASN A 151 18.00 6.98 -0.24
N ASN A 152 17.13 7.23 -1.22
CA ASN A 152 15.93 8.07 -1.06
C ASN A 152 14.82 7.43 -0.21
N VAL A 153 14.87 6.11 0.00
CA VAL A 153 13.84 5.39 0.78
C VAL A 153 14.39 4.77 2.06
N ARG A 154 15.70 4.94 2.32
CA ARG A 154 16.31 4.46 3.57
C ARG A 154 15.77 5.23 4.76
N LYS A 155 15.36 4.49 5.79
CA LYS A 155 14.88 5.06 7.05
C LYS A 155 16.03 5.37 7.99
N SER A 156 15.90 6.45 8.77
CA SER A 156 16.85 6.77 9.83
C SER A 156 16.81 5.74 10.96
N LYS A 157 17.87 5.67 11.75
CA LYS A 157 17.94 4.78 12.93
C LYS A 157 16.79 5.03 13.92
N PHE A 158 16.36 6.28 14.07
CA PHE A 158 15.24 6.65 14.93
C PHE A 158 13.92 6.11 14.39
N GLN A 159 13.65 6.25 13.08
CA GLN A 159 12.47 5.69 12.44
C GLN A 159 12.43 4.16 12.56
N LEU A 160 13.56 3.48 12.33
CA LEU A 160 13.66 2.03 12.47
C LEU A 160 13.34 1.57 13.90
N LEU A 161 13.81 2.32 14.90
CA LEU A 161 13.51 2.04 16.30
C LEU A 161 12.02 2.29 16.60
N GLN A 162 11.47 3.40 16.13
CA GLN A 162 10.07 3.78 16.34
C GLN A 162 9.12 2.75 15.72
N GLU A 163 9.38 2.32 14.50
CA GLU A 163 8.57 1.37 13.76
C GLU A 163 8.86 -0.10 14.14
N ASN A 164 9.90 -0.37 14.93
CA ASN A 164 10.41 -1.70 15.23
C ASN A 164 10.77 -2.49 13.96
N LEU A 165 11.35 -1.80 12.98
CA LEU A 165 11.60 -2.27 11.62
C LEU A 165 13.08 -2.65 11.41
N ILE A 166 13.31 -3.73 10.69
CA ILE A 166 14.62 -4.14 10.17
C ILE A 166 14.58 -4.02 8.65
N MET A 167 15.48 -3.22 8.07
CA MET A 167 15.68 -3.18 6.62
C MET A 167 16.53 -4.38 6.19
N MET A 168 16.02 -5.19 5.27
CA MET A 168 16.74 -6.26 4.60
C MET A 168 16.88 -5.94 3.12
N ASP A 169 18.11 -5.92 2.62
CA ASP A 169 18.37 -5.52 1.22
C ASP A 169 18.31 -6.74 0.30
N SER A 170 17.36 -6.70 -0.64
CA SER A 170 17.19 -7.74 -1.66
C SER A 170 18.00 -7.51 -2.93
N SER A 171 18.92 -6.55 -2.96
CA SER A 171 19.84 -6.37 -4.10
C SER A 171 20.84 -7.54 -4.25
N ARG A 172 21.02 -8.31 -3.18
CA ARG A 172 21.84 -9.53 -3.16
C ARG A 172 21.03 -10.64 -2.50
N MET A 173 20.84 -11.73 -3.24
CA MET A 173 20.09 -12.92 -2.81
C MET A 173 20.91 -14.20 -3.02
N ASP A 174 22.26 -14.09 -2.96
CA ASP A 174 23.13 -15.26 -2.95
C ASP A 174 22.98 -16.06 -1.62
N GLU A 175 23.45 -17.30 -1.61
CA GLU A 175 23.30 -18.21 -0.46
C GLU A 175 23.80 -17.60 0.86
N LYS A 176 24.91 -16.85 0.79
CA LYS A 176 25.46 -16.17 1.98
C LYS A 176 24.52 -15.06 2.47
N ALA A 177 24.00 -14.23 1.58
CA ALA A 177 23.07 -13.17 1.94
C ALA A 177 21.76 -13.75 2.51
N LEU A 178 21.25 -14.83 1.93
CA LEU A 178 20.07 -15.53 2.43
C LEU A 178 20.29 -16.11 3.82
N GLU A 179 21.45 -16.76 4.07
CA GLU A 179 21.77 -17.26 5.40
C GLU A 179 21.92 -16.15 6.44
N GLU A 180 22.52 -15.01 6.05
CA GLU A 180 22.59 -13.81 6.91
C GLU A 180 21.19 -13.29 7.24
N MET A 181 20.26 -13.25 6.26
CA MET A 181 18.86 -12.88 6.48
C MET A 181 18.16 -13.80 7.48
N PHE A 182 18.30 -15.13 7.31
CA PHE A 182 17.74 -16.10 8.25
C PHE A 182 18.31 -15.94 9.66
N HIS A 183 19.61 -15.73 9.76
CA HIS A 183 20.24 -15.47 11.06
C HIS A 183 19.66 -14.22 11.75
N VAL A 184 19.41 -13.14 10.98
CA VAL A 184 18.78 -11.93 11.51
C VAL A 184 17.32 -12.20 11.92
N ILE A 185 16.53 -12.92 11.09
CA ILE A 185 15.14 -13.28 11.39
C ILE A 185 15.08 -14.03 12.73
N GLU A 186 15.91 -15.03 12.92
CA GLU A 186 15.98 -15.83 14.16
C GLU A 186 16.45 -15.01 15.35
N LYS A 187 17.65 -14.41 15.25
CA LYS A 187 18.30 -13.69 16.34
C LYS A 187 17.51 -12.49 16.82
N LYS A 188 16.91 -11.75 15.91
CA LYS A 188 16.12 -10.55 16.23
C LYS A 188 14.66 -10.85 16.57
N LYS A 189 14.25 -12.13 16.45
CA LYS A 189 12.87 -12.55 16.70
C LYS A 189 11.87 -11.79 15.85
N VAL A 190 12.14 -11.74 14.54
CA VAL A 190 11.24 -11.10 13.56
C VAL A 190 9.89 -11.81 13.56
N LYS A 191 8.79 -11.05 13.57
CA LYS A 191 7.42 -11.56 13.61
C LYS A 191 6.63 -11.33 12.34
N CYS A 192 7.04 -10.36 11.54
CA CYS A 192 6.43 -10.11 10.24
C CYS A 192 7.52 -9.97 9.18
N LEU A 193 7.34 -10.64 8.05
CA LEU A 193 8.14 -10.43 6.84
C LEU A 193 7.27 -9.70 5.83
N VAL A 194 7.69 -8.50 5.42
CA VAL A 194 7.10 -7.78 4.29
C VAL A 194 8.15 -7.72 3.20
N GLY A 195 7.80 -8.01 1.96
CA GLY A 195 8.81 -7.96 0.91
C GLY A 195 8.29 -8.25 -0.49
N TYR A 196 9.13 -7.96 -1.48
CA TYR A 196 8.83 -8.31 -2.87
C TYR A 196 8.58 -9.80 -2.98
N SER A 197 7.58 -10.20 -3.77
CA SER A 197 7.26 -11.62 -3.96
C SER A 197 8.43 -12.40 -4.54
N SER A 198 9.20 -11.79 -5.43
CA SER A 198 10.46 -12.37 -5.95
C SER A 198 11.50 -12.63 -4.85
N ALA A 199 11.72 -11.67 -3.95
CA ALA A 199 12.67 -11.84 -2.83
C ALA A 199 12.22 -12.93 -1.83
N LEU A 200 10.92 -12.99 -1.55
CA LEU A 200 10.33 -14.08 -0.76
C LEU A 200 10.42 -15.43 -1.49
N GLY A 201 10.37 -15.41 -2.82
CA GLY A 201 10.62 -16.56 -3.67
C GLY A 201 12.03 -17.13 -3.50
N GLU A 202 13.04 -16.28 -3.47
CA GLU A 202 14.43 -16.67 -3.21
C GLU A 202 14.60 -17.29 -1.83
N LEU A 203 13.96 -16.72 -0.78
CA LEU A 203 13.93 -17.34 0.55
C LEU A 203 13.30 -18.72 0.53
N SER A 204 12.18 -18.89 -0.18
CA SER A 204 11.48 -20.18 -0.34
C SER A 204 12.35 -21.21 -1.05
N GLU A 205 13.02 -20.81 -2.11
CA GLU A 205 13.89 -21.68 -2.88
C GLU A 205 15.14 -22.10 -2.08
N TYR A 206 15.71 -21.18 -1.31
CA TYR A 206 16.80 -21.47 -0.41
C TYR A 206 16.42 -22.52 0.66
N ILE A 207 15.26 -22.36 1.29
CA ILE A 207 14.72 -23.35 2.23
C ILE A 207 14.60 -24.72 1.55
N ARG A 208 14.04 -24.76 0.35
CA ARG A 208 13.82 -25.99 -0.40
C ARG A 208 15.13 -26.70 -0.78
N LYS A 209 16.14 -25.93 -1.22
CA LYS A 209 17.44 -26.48 -1.64
C LYS A 209 18.29 -26.97 -0.47
N THR A 210 18.31 -26.22 0.62
CA THR A 210 19.22 -26.50 1.74
C THR A 210 18.58 -27.36 2.84
N GLY A 211 17.25 -27.50 2.84
CA GLY A 211 16.52 -28.09 3.96
C GLY A 211 16.56 -27.23 5.23
N ARG A 212 16.76 -25.91 5.08
CA ARG A 212 16.86 -24.97 6.21
C ARG A 212 15.72 -25.15 7.20
N ASP A 213 16.06 -25.44 8.45
CA ASP A 213 15.11 -25.50 9.56
C ASP A 213 14.66 -24.09 9.99
N CYS A 214 13.37 -23.81 9.90
CA CYS A 214 12.75 -22.56 10.32
C CYS A 214 12.07 -22.65 11.70
N SER A 215 12.23 -23.73 12.43
CA SER A 215 11.59 -23.97 13.75
C SER A 215 11.93 -22.92 14.81
N ARG A 216 13.09 -22.27 14.68
CA ARG A 216 13.52 -21.16 15.57
C ARG A 216 12.95 -19.80 15.19
N CYS A 217 12.38 -19.67 13.99
CA CYS A 217 11.75 -18.44 13.54
C CYS A 217 10.40 -18.27 14.26
N VAL A 218 10.10 -17.07 14.70
CA VAL A 218 8.85 -16.73 15.39
C VAL A 218 7.92 -15.89 14.51
N VAL A 219 8.07 -16.02 13.20
CA VAL A 219 7.26 -15.30 12.19
C VAL A 219 5.78 -15.66 12.34
N LYS A 220 4.92 -14.67 12.28
CA LYS A 220 3.47 -14.78 12.46
C LYS A 220 2.67 -14.32 11.23
N ALA A 221 3.32 -13.56 10.35
CA ALA A 221 2.73 -13.10 9.09
C ALA A 221 3.82 -12.91 8.05
N ILE A 222 3.50 -13.22 6.80
CA ILE A 222 4.33 -12.91 5.63
C ILE A 222 3.43 -12.15 4.66
N ILE A 223 3.88 -10.97 4.23
CA ILE A 223 3.11 -10.06 3.40
C ILE A 223 3.89 -9.78 2.12
N PRO A 224 3.63 -10.51 1.05
CA PRO A 224 4.14 -10.21 -0.29
C PRO A 224 3.60 -8.87 -0.80
N ILE A 225 4.43 -8.13 -1.52
CA ILE A 225 4.09 -6.85 -2.15
C ILE A 225 4.60 -6.77 -3.59
N SER A 226 4.04 -5.85 -4.36
CA SER A 226 4.50 -5.38 -5.69
C SER A 226 4.39 -6.37 -6.85
N GLU A 227 4.32 -7.65 -6.60
CA GLU A 227 4.29 -8.71 -7.61
C GLU A 227 3.35 -9.82 -7.15
N THR A 228 2.85 -10.62 -8.10
CA THR A 228 2.07 -11.82 -7.78
C THR A 228 2.93 -12.80 -6.97
N MET A 229 2.37 -13.35 -5.91
CA MET A 229 2.99 -14.43 -5.15
C MET A 229 2.64 -15.79 -5.79
N PRO A 230 3.61 -16.50 -6.39
CA PRO A 230 3.34 -17.83 -6.93
C PRO A 230 2.88 -18.81 -5.85
N GLU A 231 1.82 -19.57 -6.16
CA GLU A 231 1.22 -20.49 -5.20
C GLU A 231 2.19 -21.51 -4.59
N PRO A 232 3.14 -22.13 -5.35
CA PRO A 232 4.13 -23.04 -4.76
C PRO A 232 5.04 -22.36 -3.73
N VAL A 233 5.40 -21.08 -3.97
CA VAL A 233 6.20 -20.27 -3.04
C VAL A 233 5.40 -20.01 -1.77
N ARG A 234 4.15 -19.56 -1.92
CA ARG A 234 3.23 -19.30 -0.81
C ARG A 234 3.11 -20.52 0.10
N ARG A 235 2.78 -21.68 -0.46
CA ARG A 235 2.65 -22.95 0.30
C ARG A 235 3.92 -23.34 1.03
N THR A 236 5.09 -23.17 0.39
CA THR A 236 6.36 -23.47 1.04
C THR A 236 6.57 -22.58 2.26
N LEU A 237 6.38 -21.26 2.12
CA LEU A 237 6.56 -20.30 3.21
C LEU A 237 5.54 -20.53 4.34
N GLU A 238 4.27 -20.76 4.02
CA GLU A 238 3.23 -21.09 5.02
C GLU A 238 3.59 -22.33 5.83
N LYS A 239 4.02 -23.38 5.15
CA LYS A 239 4.43 -24.63 5.80
C LYS A 239 5.64 -24.44 6.69
N GLN A 240 6.69 -23.76 6.20
CA GLN A 240 7.97 -23.64 6.89
C GLN A 240 7.92 -22.68 8.08
N PHE A 241 7.17 -21.59 7.96
CA PHE A 241 7.00 -20.60 9.04
C PHE A 241 5.77 -20.85 9.90
N ASN A 242 4.89 -21.77 9.50
CA ASN A 242 3.59 -22.03 10.14
C ASN A 242 2.79 -20.75 10.41
N CYS A 243 2.67 -19.91 9.38
CA CYS A 243 1.96 -18.64 9.45
C CYS A 243 1.32 -18.29 8.10
N PRO A 244 0.29 -17.43 8.08
CA PRO A 244 -0.35 -17.01 6.83
C PRO A 244 0.60 -16.20 5.95
N VAL A 245 0.49 -16.42 4.63
CA VAL A 245 1.07 -15.58 3.59
C VAL A 245 -0.08 -14.90 2.85
N ARG A 246 -0.19 -13.57 2.95
CA ARG A 246 -1.28 -12.79 2.36
C ARG A 246 -0.73 -11.54 1.68
N ALA A 247 -0.85 -11.49 0.36
CA ALA A 247 -0.32 -10.38 -0.44
C ALA A 247 -1.14 -9.09 -0.24
N TRP A 248 -0.44 -7.96 -0.16
CA TRP A 248 -1.06 -6.65 -0.31
C TRP A 248 -1.18 -6.30 -1.79
N TYR A 249 -2.36 -5.82 -2.19
CA TYR A 249 -2.53 -5.07 -3.42
C TYR A 249 -2.16 -3.62 -3.16
N SER A 250 -1.06 -3.17 -3.72
CA SER A 250 -0.50 -1.84 -3.41
C SER A 250 0.30 -1.27 -4.56
N ASN A 251 0.33 0.05 -4.64
CA ASN A 251 1.27 0.81 -5.47
C ASN A 251 1.79 2.05 -4.71
N GLU A 252 2.84 2.66 -5.22
CA GLU A 252 3.43 3.85 -4.58
C GLU A 252 2.52 5.07 -4.69
N GLU A 253 1.67 5.14 -5.72
CA GLU A 253 0.78 6.26 -5.99
C GLU A 253 -0.35 6.36 -4.98
N ASN A 254 -1.03 5.25 -4.74
CA ASN A 254 -2.20 5.19 -3.87
C ASN A 254 -1.86 4.71 -2.46
N GLY A 255 -0.96 3.75 -2.32
CA GLY A 255 -0.67 3.05 -1.07
C GLY A 255 -1.19 1.62 -1.08
N ILE A 256 -1.64 1.11 0.06
CA ILE A 256 -2.19 -0.25 0.18
C ILE A 256 -3.68 -0.17 -0.09
N MET A 257 -4.12 -0.85 -1.13
CA MET A 257 -5.48 -0.80 -1.67
C MET A 257 -6.32 -2.04 -1.36
N GLY A 258 -5.68 -3.11 -0.94
CA GLY A 258 -6.38 -4.35 -0.65
C GLY A 258 -5.50 -5.45 -0.08
N LEU A 259 -6.13 -6.53 0.30
CA LEU A 259 -5.49 -7.70 0.88
C LEU A 259 -6.02 -8.96 0.18
N GLN A 260 -5.12 -9.86 -0.18
CA GLN A 260 -5.48 -11.15 -0.78
C GLN A 260 -6.39 -11.93 0.17
N ASN A 261 -7.50 -12.45 -0.35
CA ASN A 261 -8.38 -13.34 0.38
C ASN A 261 -7.69 -14.70 0.62
N ARG A 262 -8.12 -15.43 1.63
CA ARG A 262 -7.58 -16.77 1.94
C ARG A 262 -8.33 -17.89 1.22
N GLU A 263 -9.61 -17.69 0.95
CA GLU A 263 -10.53 -18.72 0.49
C GLU A 263 -10.60 -18.78 -1.03
N ASP A 264 -10.31 -17.67 -1.69
CA ASP A 264 -10.18 -17.55 -3.14
C ASP A 264 -8.90 -16.77 -3.49
N GLU A 265 -8.51 -16.77 -4.74
CA GLU A 265 -7.32 -16.06 -5.22
C GLU A 265 -7.56 -14.55 -5.39
N GLY A 266 -8.76 -14.06 -5.04
CA GLY A 266 -9.17 -12.67 -5.18
C GLY A 266 -8.59 -11.76 -4.10
N TYR A 267 -8.84 -10.48 -4.28
CA TYR A 267 -8.48 -9.43 -3.32
C TYR A 267 -9.73 -8.79 -2.75
N HIS A 268 -9.77 -8.64 -1.43
CA HIS A 268 -10.70 -7.73 -0.78
C HIS A 268 -10.08 -6.34 -0.82
N ILE A 269 -10.78 -5.40 -1.46
CA ILE A 269 -10.29 -4.04 -1.72
C ILE A 269 -10.83 -3.03 -0.70
N ASP A 270 -10.04 -1.97 -0.44
CA ASP A 270 -10.42 -0.85 0.43
C ASP A 270 -11.31 0.14 -0.34
N THR A 271 -12.61 -0.03 -0.23
CA THR A 271 -13.61 0.84 -0.87
C THR A 271 -13.93 2.10 -0.07
N GLU A 272 -13.38 2.27 1.13
CA GLU A 272 -13.52 3.49 1.94
C GLU A 272 -12.56 4.59 1.49
N THR A 273 -11.34 4.18 1.12
CA THR A 273 -10.28 5.11 0.70
C THR A 273 -10.28 5.39 -0.79
N TYR A 274 -10.73 4.41 -1.58
CA TYR A 274 -10.65 4.45 -3.03
C TYR A 274 -11.97 4.07 -3.69
N TYR A 275 -12.24 4.70 -4.82
CA TYR A 275 -13.28 4.27 -5.74
C TYR A 275 -12.63 3.52 -6.91
N TYR A 276 -13.19 2.36 -7.26
CA TYR A 276 -12.64 1.47 -8.29
C TYR A 276 -13.62 1.31 -9.42
N GLU A 277 -13.10 1.38 -10.64
CA GLU A 277 -13.81 1.04 -11.86
C GLU A 277 -13.03 -0.04 -12.61
N ILE A 278 -13.74 -0.97 -13.19
CA ILE A 278 -13.17 -1.98 -14.09
C ILE A 278 -13.63 -1.61 -15.49
N LEU A 279 -12.70 -1.12 -16.29
CA LEU A 279 -12.97 -0.73 -17.68
C LEU A 279 -12.45 -1.82 -18.63
N LYS A 280 -13.02 -1.91 -19.82
CA LYS A 280 -12.54 -2.80 -20.88
C LYS A 280 -11.08 -2.55 -21.21
N MET A 281 -10.40 -3.54 -21.75
CA MET A 281 -8.96 -3.43 -22.06
C MET A 281 -8.65 -2.40 -23.15
N ASP A 282 -9.57 -2.17 -24.08
CA ASP A 282 -9.40 -1.38 -25.29
C ASP A 282 -10.30 -0.12 -25.37
N SER A 283 -11.14 0.11 -24.38
CA SER A 283 -11.98 1.30 -24.28
C SER A 283 -12.20 1.76 -22.85
N ASP A 284 -12.73 2.98 -22.65
CA ASP A 284 -13.09 3.52 -21.35
C ASP A 284 -14.53 3.12 -20.92
N GLU A 285 -15.12 2.13 -21.59
CA GLU A 285 -16.41 1.57 -21.18
C GLU A 285 -16.25 0.60 -20.02
N PRO A 286 -17.25 0.49 -19.12
CA PRO A 286 -17.27 -0.52 -18.07
C PRO A 286 -17.15 -1.94 -18.64
N ALA A 287 -16.33 -2.78 -18.00
CA ALA A 287 -16.25 -4.20 -18.31
C ALA A 287 -17.42 -4.96 -17.68
N GLU A 288 -17.91 -5.99 -18.37
CA GLU A 288 -18.96 -6.84 -17.84
C GLU A 288 -18.42 -7.77 -16.73
N PRO A 289 -19.26 -8.19 -15.79
CA PRO A 289 -18.86 -9.15 -14.76
C PRO A 289 -18.29 -10.46 -15.36
N GLY A 290 -17.03 -10.79 -15.03
CA GLY A 290 -16.31 -11.92 -15.56
C GLY A 290 -15.48 -11.62 -16.83
N GLU A 291 -15.60 -10.42 -17.39
CA GLU A 291 -14.75 -9.93 -18.46
C GLU A 291 -13.40 -9.48 -17.90
N LEU A 292 -12.32 -9.72 -18.65
CA LEU A 292 -11.00 -9.20 -18.32
C LEU A 292 -11.00 -7.67 -18.57
N GLY A 293 -10.71 -6.91 -17.53
CA GLY A 293 -10.68 -5.45 -17.60
C GLY A 293 -9.44 -4.86 -16.93
N ARG A 294 -9.28 -3.54 -17.11
CA ARG A 294 -8.26 -2.75 -16.45
C ARG A 294 -8.84 -2.02 -15.25
N ILE A 295 -8.10 -2.07 -14.14
CA ILE A 295 -8.51 -1.39 -12.91
C ILE A 295 -8.15 0.10 -13.02
N VAL A 296 -9.14 0.95 -12.81
CA VAL A 296 -9.01 2.40 -12.75
C VAL A 296 -9.40 2.87 -11.35
N ILE A 297 -8.59 3.74 -10.76
CA ILE A 297 -8.69 4.09 -9.35
C ILE A 297 -8.81 5.60 -9.18
N THR A 298 -9.78 6.01 -8.36
CA THR A 298 -9.91 7.38 -7.85
C THR A 298 -9.58 7.40 -6.37
N ASP A 299 -8.61 8.24 -5.98
CA ASP A 299 -8.19 8.42 -4.59
C ASP A 299 -9.05 9.50 -3.91
N LEU A 300 -9.93 9.10 -3.02
CA LEU A 300 -10.94 9.97 -2.41
C LEU A 300 -10.37 10.98 -1.39
N PHE A 301 -9.07 10.91 -1.06
CA PHE A 301 -8.45 11.70 0.02
C PHE A 301 -7.22 12.49 -0.39
N ASN A 302 -6.68 12.30 -1.60
CA ASN A 302 -5.51 13.05 -2.04
C ASN A 302 -5.91 14.37 -2.74
N TYR A 303 -6.13 15.40 -1.95
CA TYR A 303 -6.46 16.74 -2.44
C TYR A 303 -5.24 17.57 -2.87
N ALA A 304 -4.03 17.17 -2.48
CA ALA A 304 -2.81 17.87 -2.92
C ALA A 304 -2.41 17.54 -4.36
N PHE A 305 -2.76 16.34 -4.79
CA PHE A 305 -2.56 15.83 -6.14
C PHE A 305 -3.76 14.95 -6.50
N PRO A 306 -4.89 15.55 -6.91
CA PRO A 306 -6.11 14.80 -7.18
C PRO A 306 -5.88 13.70 -8.21
N ILE A 307 -6.12 12.46 -7.80
CA ILE A 307 -6.01 11.27 -8.64
C ILE A 307 -7.44 10.83 -8.99
N CYS A 308 -7.93 11.33 -10.13
CA CYS A 308 -9.18 10.86 -10.71
C CYS A 308 -8.86 9.90 -11.86
N LEU A 309 -9.44 8.70 -11.82
CA LEU A 309 -9.37 7.70 -12.89
C LEU A 309 -7.93 7.29 -13.29
N LEU A 310 -7.08 7.02 -12.31
CA LEU A 310 -5.74 6.51 -12.59
C LEU A 310 -5.81 5.05 -13.04
N TYR A 311 -5.46 4.79 -14.29
CA TYR A 311 -5.14 3.46 -14.75
C TYR A 311 -3.82 2.99 -14.16
N THR A 312 -3.86 1.94 -13.37
CA THR A 312 -2.67 1.24 -12.93
C THR A 312 -2.45 0.04 -13.85
N SER A 313 -1.17 -0.27 -14.15
CA SER A 313 -0.84 -1.49 -14.93
C SER A 313 -1.66 -2.66 -14.43
N PRO A 314 -2.03 -3.62 -15.32
CA PRO A 314 -2.75 -4.78 -14.85
C PRO A 314 -2.01 -5.35 -13.66
N SER A 315 -2.68 -5.30 -12.54
CA SER A 315 -2.20 -5.97 -11.36
C SER A 315 -2.27 -7.45 -11.63
N PRO A 316 -1.31 -8.18 -11.17
CA PRO A 316 -1.26 -9.61 -11.38
C PRO A 316 -2.49 -10.30 -10.86
#